data_12de5a95ba216f77523a2468bc0cc213
#
_entry.id   12de5a95ba216f77523a2468bc0cc213
#
_cell.length_a   1.000
_cell.length_b   1.000
_cell.length_c   1.000
_cell.angle_alpha   90.00
_cell.angle_beta   90.00
_cell.angle_gamma   90.00
#
_symmetry.space_group_name_H-M   'P 1'
#
loop_
_entity.id
_entity.type
_entity.pdbx_description
1 polymer ?
#
loop_
_entity_poly.entity_id
_entity_poly.type
_entity_poly.pdbx_seq_one_letter_code
_entity_poly.pdbx_strand_id
1 'polypeptide(L)'
;MSAAELVIANVQMTSIDDVDTNLMQMESLLERVFEKHQPRLVTFPENCLYLRLTEGEKIPGFELSHSLFSRLSELSVQYKTYLHLGSVPLLIEGHLYNSSVLITPSGQVQPTYQKMHLFDIQLEGQKAIRESDAFRHGQKPNILEVDGWRVGEAICYDVRFAELFSQYARKEVDLILVPAAFLVKTGEAHWNILLRARAIESQSYVVASAQGGTHRGVRGGTRETYGHSISIDPWGNILGEITQSGPGFVINTLSRQQIENVRKQIPMKYHRRLPVG
;
A
#
# COMPACT_ATOMS: atom_id res chain seq x y z
N MET A 1 -13.86 6.79 21.47
CA MET A 1 -12.82 5.89 22.01
C MET A 1 -12.20 5.14 20.86
N SER A 2 -10.87 5.08 20.80
CA SER A 2 -10.15 4.35 19.72
C SER A 2 -10.37 2.85 19.91
N ALA A 3 -10.59 2.13 18.81
CA ALA A 3 -10.75 0.68 18.83
C ALA A 3 -9.48 -0.01 19.34
N ALA A 4 -9.61 -0.97 20.27
CA ALA A 4 -8.48 -1.74 20.82
C ALA A 4 -7.86 -2.66 19.75
N GLU A 5 -8.65 -3.10 18.79
CA GLU A 5 -8.27 -3.97 17.69
C GLU A 5 -8.71 -3.38 16.34
N LEU A 6 -7.99 -3.71 15.29
CA LEU A 6 -8.32 -3.37 13.91
C LEU A 6 -8.23 -4.64 13.05
N VAL A 7 -9.37 -5.06 12.49
CA VAL A 7 -9.39 -6.15 11.51
C VAL A 7 -9.11 -5.56 10.12
N ILE A 8 -8.09 -6.09 9.46
CA ILE A 8 -7.65 -5.63 8.14
C ILE A 8 -7.62 -6.77 7.13
N ALA A 9 -8.07 -6.49 5.91
CA ALA A 9 -7.85 -7.33 4.76
C ALA A 9 -6.69 -6.77 3.92
N ASN A 10 -5.61 -7.53 3.83
CA ASN A 10 -4.46 -7.23 3.00
C ASN A 10 -4.60 -7.95 1.66
N VAL A 11 -4.78 -7.20 0.58
CA VAL A 11 -5.14 -7.73 -0.74
C VAL A 11 -3.93 -7.81 -1.65
N GLN A 12 -3.82 -8.89 -2.41
CA GLN A 12 -2.93 -9.06 -3.56
C GLN A 12 -3.73 -8.99 -4.85
N MET A 13 -3.22 -8.29 -5.85
CA MET A 13 -3.85 -8.18 -7.18
C MET A 13 -2.88 -8.54 -8.29
N THR A 14 -3.46 -8.81 -9.48
CA THR A 14 -2.71 -8.89 -10.74
C THR A 14 -3.32 -7.86 -11.71
N SER A 15 -3.10 -6.58 -11.40
CA SER A 15 -3.64 -5.47 -12.20
C SER A 15 -3.00 -5.41 -13.58
N ILE A 16 -3.74 -4.90 -14.55
CA ILE A 16 -3.29 -4.74 -15.94
C ILE A 16 -3.48 -3.28 -16.42
N ASP A 17 -3.20 -3.03 -17.69
CA ASP A 17 -3.38 -1.76 -18.39
C ASP A 17 -4.85 -1.50 -18.82
N ASP A 18 -5.80 -2.00 -18.03
CA ASP A 18 -7.24 -1.83 -18.23
C ASP A 18 -7.98 -1.58 -16.92
N VAL A 19 -8.59 -0.40 -16.82
CA VAL A 19 -9.22 0.08 -15.58
C VAL A 19 -10.44 -0.74 -15.20
N ASP A 20 -11.29 -1.07 -16.16
CA ASP A 20 -12.55 -1.78 -15.90
C ASP A 20 -12.27 -3.21 -15.43
N THR A 21 -11.30 -3.88 -16.04
CA THR A 21 -10.83 -5.22 -15.61
C THR A 21 -10.29 -5.18 -14.18
N ASN A 22 -9.49 -4.17 -13.84
CA ASN A 22 -8.94 -4.03 -12.50
C ASN A 22 -10.02 -3.72 -11.46
N LEU A 23 -11.00 -2.87 -11.81
CA LEU A 23 -12.13 -2.56 -10.94
C LEU A 23 -12.98 -3.82 -10.69
N MET A 24 -13.30 -4.59 -11.71
CA MET A 24 -14.01 -5.88 -11.56
C MET A 24 -13.22 -6.85 -10.66
N GLN A 25 -11.89 -6.91 -10.78
CA GLN A 25 -11.07 -7.73 -9.90
C GLN A 25 -11.15 -7.26 -8.44
N MET A 26 -11.14 -5.94 -8.18
CA MET A 26 -11.30 -5.39 -6.84
C MET A 26 -12.68 -5.73 -6.26
N GLU A 27 -13.75 -5.58 -7.03
CA GLU A 27 -15.11 -5.91 -6.62
C GLU A 27 -15.23 -7.39 -6.25
N SER A 28 -14.74 -8.29 -7.10
CA SER A 28 -14.74 -9.73 -6.83
C SER A 28 -13.94 -10.10 -5.57
N LEU A 29 -12.80 -9.43 -5.33
CA LEU A 29 -12.02 -9.65 -4.11
C LEU A 29 -12.76 -9.13 -2.86
N LEU A 30 -13.42 -7.97 -2.94
CA LEU A 30 -14.25 -7.45 -1.86
C LEU A 30 -15.42 -8.41 -1.54
N GLU A 31 -16.16 -8.88 -2.53
CA GLU A 31 -17.24 -9.87 -2.34
C GLU A 31 -16.73 -11.10 -1.58
N ARG A 32 -15.62 -11.68 -2.01
CA ARG A 32 -14.99 -12.85 -1.37
C ARG A 32 -14.51 -12.57 0.07
N VAL A 33 -13.98 -11.37 0.33
CA VAL A 33 -13.58 -10.93 1.68
C VAL A 33 -14.81 -10.86 2.57
N PHE A 34 -15.86 -10.17 2.12
CA PHE A 34 -17.04 -9.92 2.94
C PHE A 34 -18.03 -11.08 3.02
N GLU A 35 -17.85 -12.13 2.22
CA GLU A 35 -18.58 -13.38 2.36
C GLU A 35 -18.36 -14.06 3.72
N LYS A 36 -17.15 -13.94 4.29
CA LYS A 36 -16.75 -14.65 5.52
C LYS A 36 -16.16 -13.75 6.61
N HIS A 37 -15.78 -12.53 6.27
CA HIS A 37 -15.07 -11.62 7.16
C HIS A 37 -15.72 -10.24 7.16
N GLN A 38 -15.40 -9.44 8.18
CA GLN A 38 -15.88 -8.06 8.29
C GLN A 38 -14.70 -7.13 8.63
N PRO A 39 -13.70 -6.98 7.73
CA PRO A 39 -12.58 -6.11 8.00
C PRO A 39 -13.02 -4.66 8.05
N ARG A 40 -12.40 -3.91 8.95
CA ARG A 40 -12.64 -2.48 9.07
C ARG A 40 -11.84 -1.66 8.08
N LEU A 41 -10.72 -2.20 7.60
CA LEU A 41 -9.87 -1.63 6.56
C LEU A 41 -9.53 -2.70 5.52
N VAL A 42 -9.74 -2.40 4.25
CA VAL A 42 -9.24 -3.20 3.13
C VAL A 42 -8.17 -2.40 2.41
N THR A 43 -6.96 -2.95 2.26
CA THR A 43 -5.87 -2.29 1.56
C THR A 43 -5.52 -3.01 0.27
N PHE A 44 -5.38 -2.23 -0.81
CA PHE A 44 -5.05 -2.68 -2.17
C PHE A 44 -3.60 -2.32 -2.52
N PRO A 45 -2.99 -2.97 -3.51
CA PRO A 45 -1.59 -2.71 -3.88
C PRO A 45 -1.38 -1.40 -4.63
N GLU A 46 -0.10 -1.08 -4.89
CA GLU A 46 0.32 -0.01 -5.80
C GLU A 46 -0.24 -0.26 -7.20
N ASN A 47 -0.67 0.84 -7.89
CA ASN A 47 -1.23 0.78 -9.24
C ASN A 47 -2.47 -0.14 -9.36
N CYS A 48 -3.30 -0.19 -8.33
CA CYS A 48 -4.42 -1.13 -8.24
C CYS A 48 -5.49 -0.92 -9.34
N LEU A 49 -5.67 0.31 -9.84
CA LEU A 49 -6.62 0.62 -10.91
C LEU A 49 -6.00 0.62 -12.31
N TYR A 50 -4.71 0.83 -12.43
CA TYR A 50 -4.01 0.81 -13.72
C TYR A 50 -2.53 0.51 -13.52
N LEU A 51 -2.06 -0.60 -14.07
CA LEU A 51 -0.64 -0.96 -14.09
C LEU A 51 -0.12 -0.86 -15.52
N ARG A 52 0.78 0.10 -15.78
CA ARG A 52 1.47 0.22 -17.09
C ARG A 52 2.34 -1.01 -17.34
N LEU A 53 2.09 -1.70 -18.44
CA LEU A 53 2.80 -2.92 -18.82
C LEU A 53 3.80 -2.71 -19.96
N THR A 54 3.59 -1.68 -20.78
CA THR A 54 4.48 -1.33 -21.88
C THR A 54 5.16 0.00 -21.59
N GLU A 55 6.49 0.03 -21.71
CA GLU A 55 7.28 1.25 -21.52
C GLU A 55 6.91 2.31 -22.56
N GLY A 56 6.83 3.58 -22.14
CA GLY A 56 6.41 4.70 -23.01
C GLY A 56 4.91 4.82 -23.23
N GLU A 57 4.10 3.90 -22.76
CA GLU A 57 2.65 4.00 -22.83
C GLU A 57 2.14 5.12 -21.90
N LYS A 58 1.15 5.90 -22.41
CA LYS A 58 0.53 6.97 -21.64
C LYS A 58 -0.26 6.39 -20.47
N ILE A 59 0.07 6.84 -19.27
CA ILE A 59 -0.68 6.50 -18.06
C ILE A 59 -1.92 7.41 -17.98
N PRO A 60 -3.14 6.86 -17.74
CA PRO A 60 -4.32 7.67 -17.50
C PRO A 60 -4.15 8.47 -16.20
N GLY A 61 -4.53 9.74 -16.22
CA GLY A 61 -4.64 10.54 -14.99
C GLY A 61 -6.09 10.59 -14.53
N PHE A 62 -6.35 10.22 -13.27
CA PHE A 62 -7.69 10.29 -12.70
C PHE A 62 -7.85 11.56 -11.88
N GLU A 63 -8.94 12.28 -12.07
CA GLU A 63 -9.44 13.27 -11.12
C GLU A 63 -10.35 12.58 -10.10
N LEU A 64 -10.48 13.13 -8.90
CA LEU A 64 -11.34 12.55 -7.86
C LEU A 64 -12.83 12.55 -8.23
N SER A 65 -13.22 13.36 -9.20
CA SER A 65 -14.57 13.41 -9.78
C SER A 65 -14.86 12.23 -10.73
N HIS A 66 -13.87 11.43 -11.11
CA HIS A 66 -14.05 10.30 -12.01
C HIS A 66 -15.02 9.26 -11.44
N SER A 67 -15.92 8.72 -12.28
CA SER A 67 -17.02 7.81 -11.88
C SER A 67 -16.54 6.54 -11.16
N LEU A 68 -15.31 6.08 -11.40
CA LEU A 68 -14.74 4.93 -10.71
C LEU A 68 -14.69 5.14 -9.18
N PHE A 69 -14.41 6.37 -8.71
CA PHE A 69 -14.40 6.67 -7.28
C PHE A 69 -15.81 6.65 -6.67
N SER A 70 -16.83 7.05 -7.45
CA SER A 70 -18.24 6.91 -7.03
C SER A 70 -18.59 5.43 -6.81
N ARG A 71 -18.19 4.55 -7.73
CA ARG A 71 -18.40 3.11 -7.59
C ARG A 71 -17.70 2.51 -6.37
N LEU A 72 -16.45 2.85 -6.14
CA LEU A 72 -15.71 2.40 -4.96
C LEU A 72 -16.26 2.99 -3.65
N SER A 73 -16.78 4.22 -3.71
CA SER A 73 -17.49 4.86 -2.59
C SER A 73 -18.75 4.08 -2.20
N GLU A 74 -19.55 3.67 -3.18
CA GLU A 74 -20.74 2.83 -2.96
C GLU A 74 -20.38 1.52 -2.26
N LEU A 75 -19.30 0.85 -2.68
CA LEU A 75 -18.81 -0.38 -2.06
C LEU A 75 -18.33 -0.15 -0.61
N SER A 76 -17.61 0.95 -0.37
CA SER A 76 -17.16 1.35 0.96
C SER A 76 -18.34 1.55 1.93
N VAL A 77 -19.40 2.23 1.46
CA VAL A 77 -20.64 2.41 2.23
C VAL A 77 -21.36 1.08 2.44
N GLN A 78 -21.53 0.28 1.37
CA GLN A 78 -22.20 -1.01 1.41
C GLN A 78 -21.57 -1.95 2.46
N TYR A 79 -20.24 -2.06 2.45
CA TYR A 79 -19.49 -2.94 3.37
C TYR A 79 -19.13 -2.27 4.70
N LYS A 80 -19.42 -0.99 4.89
CA LYS A 80 -19.09 -0.19 6.09
C LYS A 80 -17.62 -0.26 6.46
N THR A 81 -16.75 -0.24 5.46
CA THR A 81 -15.29 -0.43 5.57
C THR A 81 -14.52 0.74 4.98
N TYR A 82 -13.32 0.98 5.45
CA TYR A 82 -12.37 1.85 4.75
C TYR A 82 -11.75 1.08 3.58
N LEU A 83 -11.67 1.70 2.41
CA LEU A 83 -10.90 1.20 1.27
C LEU A 83 -9.67 2.07 1.09
N HIS A 84 -8.49 1.49 1.29
CA HIS A 84 -7.22 2.12 0.98
C HIS A 84 -6.76 1.66 -0.39
N LEU A 85 -6.91 2.51 -1.41
CA LEU A 85 -6.34 2.29 -2.72
C LEU A 85 -4.84 2.57 -2.59
N GLY A 86 -4.05 1.53 -2.60
CA GLY A 86 -2.61 1.60 -2.30
C GLY A 86 -1.87 2.61 -3.15
N SER A 87 -2.12 2.61 -4.45
CA SER A 87 -1.94 3.81 -5.27
C SER A 87 -2.72 3.78 -6.58
N VAL A 88 -2.98 4.99 -7.06
CA VAL A 88 -3.59 5.26 -8.37
C VAL A 88 -2.90 6.47 -9.01
N PRO A 89 -2.88 6.59 -10.34
CA PRO A 89 -2.35 7.76 -11.02
C PRO A 89 -3.35 8.93 -10.90
N LEU A 90 -3.16 9.82 -9.91
CA LEU A 90 -4.00 10.99 -9.70
C LEU A 90 -3.47 12.22 -10.44
N LEU A 91 -4.37 12.93 -11.10
CA LEU A 91 -4.11 14.25 -11.66
C LEU A 91 -4.44 15.32 -10.61
N ILE A 92 -3.42 16.02 -10.11
CA ILE A 92 -3.54 17.06 -9.10
C ILE A 92 -2.87 18.32 -9.66
N GLU A 93 -3.63 19.41 -9.81
CA GLU A 93 -3.14 20.70 -10.35
C GLU A 93 -2.37 20.56 -11.66
N GLY A 94 -2.87 19.71 -12.58
CA GLY A 94 -2.29 19.47 -13.89
C GLY A 94 -1.05 18.57 -13.90
N HIS A 95 -0.68 17.98 -12.76
CA HIS A 95 0.45 17.06 -12.63
C HIS A 95 0.02 15.67 -12.19
N LEU A 96 0.67 14.65 -12.75
CA LEU A 96 0.39 13.27 -12.40
C LEU A 96 1.22 12.83 -11.21
N TYR A 97 0.56 12.22 -10.20
CA TYR A 97 1.19 11.64 -9.01
C TYR A 97 0.79 10.18 -8.86
N ASN A 98 1.73 9.36 -8.41
CA ASN A 98 1.45 8.02 -7.91
C ASN A 98 0.95 8.18 -6.47
N SER A 99 -0.38 8.13 -6.25
CA SER A 99 -1.02 8.60 -5.02
C SER A 99 -1.90 7.56 -4.37
N SER A 100 -1.79 7.42 -3.05
CA SER A 100 -2.77 6.69 -2.25
C SER A 100 -4.08 7.47 -2.11
N VAL A 101 -5.18 6.74 -2.07
CA VAL A 101 -6.53 7.30 -1.85
C VAL A 101 -7.22 6.50 -0.76
N LEU A 102 -7.78 7.19 0.22
CA LEU A 102 -8.65 6.58 1.23
C LEU A 102 -10.11 6.88 0.92
N ILE A 103 -10.94 5.85 0.96
CA ILE A 103 -12.40 5.98 0.89
C ILE A 103 -12.95 5.55 2.24
N THR A 104 -13.70 6.44 2.89
CA THR A 104 -14.25 6.19 4.23
C THR A 104 -15.55 5.40 4.17
N PRO A 105 -15.98 4.75 5.26
CA PRO A 105 -17.28 4.06 5.33
C PRO A 105 -18.50 4.97 5.11
N SER A 106 -18.31 6.27 5.09
CA SER A 106 -19.34 7.25 4.71
C SER A 106 -19.31 7.64 3.22
N GLY A 107 -18.40 7.02 2.45
CA GLY A 107 -18.26 7.27 1.02
C GLY A 107 -17.36 8.48 0.67
N GLN A 108 -16.75 9.14 1.64
CA GLN A 108 -15.85 10.25 1.37
C GLN A 108 -14.56 9.74 0.73
N VAL A 109 -14.20 10.28 -0.43
CA VAL A 109 -12.98 9.97 -1.18
C VAL A 109 -11.96 11.08 -0.95
N GLN A 110 -10.74 10.72 -0.54
CA GLN A 110 -9.68 11.68 -0.29
C GLN A 110 -8.31 11.17 -0.70
N PRO A 111 -7.49 11.95 -1.42
CA PRO A 111 -6.08 11.62 -1.64
C PRO A 111 -5.34 11.79 -0.31
N THR A 112 -4.49 10.84 0.01
CA THR A 112 -3.82 10.83 1.33
C THR A 112 -2.32 10.97 1.22
N TYR A 113 -1.67 10.25 0.30
CA TYR A 113 -0.22 10.27 0.17
C TYR A 113 0.20 10.30 -1.30
N GLN A 114 1.26 11.01 -1.60
CA GLN A 114 1.92 11.05 -2.90
C GLN A 114 3.30 10.40 -2.74
N LYS A 115 3.61 9.40 -3.54
CA LYS A 115 4.89 8.68 -3.49
C LYS A 115 6.07 9.65 -3.50
N MET A 116 6.89 9.62 -2.46
CA MET A 116 8.01 10.54 -2.29
C MET A 116 9.23 10.13 -3.11
N HIS A 117 9.52 8.82 -3.17
CA HIS A 117 10.68 8.29 -3.88
C HIS A 117 10.24 7.53 -5.10
N LEU A 118 10.47 8.14 -6.28
CA LEU A 118 10.14 7.55 -7.57
C LEU A 118 11.16 6.47 -7.96
N PHE A 119 10.68 5.43 -8.62
CA PHE A 119 11.47 4.25 -8.97
C PHE A 119 12.26 4.49 -10.27
N ASP A 120 13.37 5.21 -10.14
CA ASP A 120 14.31 5.48 -11.21
C ASP A 120 15.54 4.59 -11.02
N ILE A 121 15.63 3.52 -11.80
CA ILE A 121 16.72 2.54 -11.67
C ILE A 121 17.27 2.09 -13.01
N GLN A 122 18.51 1.62 -12.96
CA GLN A 122 19.19 0.93 -14.04
C GLN A 122 19.74 -0.40 -13.50
N LEU A 123 19.09 -1.51 -13.83
CA LEU A 123 19.64 -2.83 -13.52
C LEU A 123 20.54 -3.30 -14.66
N GLU A 124 21.60 -4.02 -14.31
CA GLU A 124 22.54 -4.58 -15.29
C GLU A 124 21.82 -5.48 -16.30
N GLY A 125 22.07 -5.24 -17.59
CA GLY A 125 21.43 -5.97 -18.68
C GLY A 125 19.95 -5.64 -18.96
N GLN A 126 19.37 -4.64 -18.29
CA GLN A 126 17.99 -4.23 -18.48
C GLN A 126 17.89 -2.77 -18.95
N LYS A 127 16.76 -2.42 -19.56
CA LYS A 127 16.44 -1.01 -19.85
C LYS A 127 16.24 -0.25 -18.54
N ALA A 128 16.63 1.03 -18.52
CA ALA A 128 16.35 1.91 -17.40
C ALA A 128 14.83 2.03 -17.17
N ILE A 129 14.40 1.96 -15.93
CA ILE A 129 13.04 2.27 -15.53
C ILE A 129 13.06 3.67 -14.94
N ARG A 130 12.22 4.57 -15.45
CA ARG A 130 12.11 5.95 -14.98
C ARG A 130 10.66 6.28 -14.67
N GLU A 131 10.31 6.19 -13.39
CA GLU A 131 8.98 6.58 -12.93
C GLU A 131 8.80 8.10 -13.00
N SER A 132 9.89 8.85 -12.83
CA SER A 132 9.93 10.33 -12.93
C SER A 132 9.62 10.89 -14.33
N ASP A 133 9.68 10.07 -15.37
CA ASP A 133 9.25 10.50 -16.71
C ASP A 133 7.73 10.69 -16.80
N ALA A 134 6.96 10.08 -15.89
CA ALA A 134 5.49 10.14 -15.87
C ALA A 134 4.93 10.85 -14.64
N PHE A 135 5.56 10.68 -13.48
CA PHE A 135 5.02 11.16 -12.20
C PHE A 135 5.89 12.24 -11.57
N ARG A 136 5.25 13.15 -10.85
CA ARG A 136 5.93 14.02 -9.88
C ARG A 136 6.02 13.32 -8.53
N HIS A 137 7.10 13.56 -7.81
CA HIS A 137 7.29 13.06 -6.44
C HIS A 137 6.48 13.88 -5.42
N GLY A 138 6.00 13.20 -4.37
CA GLY A 138 5.46 13.84 -3.19
C GLY A 138 6.52 14.57 -2.38
N GLN A 139 6.10 15.41 -1.45
CA GLN A 139 7.01 16.29 -0.70
C GLN A 139 7.01 16.04 0.81
N LYS A 140 6.03 15.31 1.32
CA LYS A 140 5.87 15.13 2.78
C LYS A 140 5.27 13.77 3.12
N PRO A 141 5.68 13.19 4.26
CA PRO A 141 5.01 12.01 4.81
C PRO A 141 3.59 12.37 5.24
N ASN A 142 2.71 11.39 5.22
CA ASN A 142 1.34 11.52 5.70
C ASN A 142 1.03 10.55 6.82
N ILE A 143 0.17 10.97 7.75
CA ILE A 143 -0.44 10.12 8.77
C ILE A 143 -1.93 10.37 8.71
N LEU A 144 -2.67 9.34 8.37
CA LEU A 144 -4.13 9.35 8.38
C LEU A 144 -4.65 8.63 9.66
N GLU A 145 -5.95 8.73 9.88
CA GLU A 145 -6.61 8.07 11.01
C GLU A 145 -7.69 7.10 10.50
N VAL A 146 -7.67 5.88 11.03
CA VAL A 146 -8.69 4.86 10.81
C VAL A 146 -9.21 4.41 12.16
N ASP A 147 -10.43 4.80 12.55
CA ASP A 147 -11.06 4.47 13.84
C ASP A 147 -10.12 4.72 15.05
N GLY A 148 -9.39 5.82 15.01
CA GLY A 148 -8.42 6.23 16.03
C GLY A 148 -7.04 5.57 15.90
N TRP A 149 -6.82 4.65 14.93
CA TRP A 149 -5.50 4.14 14.61
C TRP A 149 -4.73 5.16 13.78
N ARG A 150 -3.49 5.46 14.18
CA ARG A 150 -2.59 6.34 13.44
C ARG A 150 -1.86 5.54 12.39
N VAL A 151 -2.11 5.84 11.13
CA VAL A 151 -1.63 5.06 9.98
C VAL A 151 -0.67 5.89 9.14
N GLY A 152 0.60 5.49 9.09
CA GLY A 152 1.60 6.04 8.17
C GLY A 152 1.47 5.40 6.78
N GLU A 153 1.88 6.13 5.76
CA GLU A 153 1.81 5.68 4.37
C GLU A 153 3.17 5.73 3.68
N ALA A 154 3.46 4.71 2.90
CA ALA A 154 4.62 4.62 2.02
C ALA A 154 4.22 3.82 0.78
N ILE A 155 4.79 4.10 -0.39
CA ILE A 155 4.48 3.35 -1.63
C ILE A 155 5.76 2.70 -2.15
N CYS A 156 5.78 1.37 -2.19
CA CYS A 156 6.75 0.55 -2.93
C CYS A 156 8.22 0.94 -2.66
N TYR A 157 8.82 1.73 -3.55
CA TYR A 157 10.22 2.13 -3.46
C TYR A 157 10.56 2.91 -2.19
N ASP A 158 9.58 3.59 -1.59
CA ASP A 158 9.73 4.30 -0.31
C ASP A 158 10.24 3.38 0.81
N VAL A 159 9.98 2.06 0.73
CA VAL A 159 10.43 1.10 1.75
C VAL A 159 11.95 1.07 1.92
N ARG A 160 12.72 1.54 0.94
CA ARG A 160 14.19 1.58 0.99
C ARG A 160 14.75 2.75 1.80
N PHE A 161 13.92 3.75 2.08
CA PHE A 161 14.33 5.00 2.73
C PHE A 161 13.91 5.02 4.20
N ALA A 162 14.85 4.59 5.06
CA ALA A 162 14.63 4.43 6.50
C ALA A 162 14.20 5.74 7.19
N GLU A 163 14.57 6.89 6.62
CA GLU A 163 14.27 8.23 7.11
C GLU A 163 12.75 8.47 7.20
N LEU A 164 11.98 8.01 6.21
CA LEU A 164 10.52 8.11 6.21
C LEU A 164 9.93 7.33 7.39
N PHE A 165 10.37 6.09 7.59
CA PHE A 165 9.90 5.23 8.68
C PHE A 165 10.35 5.73 10.05
N SER A 166 11.52 6.35 10.13
CA SER A 166 12.01 7.01 11.34
C SER A 166 11.12 8.19 11.74
N GLN A 167 10.56 8.94 10.79
CA GLN A 167 9.57 9.98 11.09
C GLN A 167 8.27 9.39 11.65
N TYR A 168 7.77 8.29 11.07
CA TYR A 168 6.60 7.57 11.59
C TYR A 168 6.83 7.02 12.99
N ALA A 169 8.00 6.43 13.23
CA ALA A 169 8.40 5.95 14.56
C ALA A 169 8.38 7.06 15.62
N ARG A 170 8.89 8.25 15.31
CA ARG A 170 8.86 9.40 16.23
C ARG A 170 7.47 9.92 16.52
N LYS A 171 6.59 9.80 15.54
CA LYS A 171 5.18 10.18 15.66
C LYS A 171 4.33 9.03 16.24
N GLU A 172 4.95 7.91 16.61
CA GLU A 172 4.31 6.76 17.23
C GLU A 172 3.07 6.27 16.46
N VAL A 173 3.20 6.12 15.13
CA VAL A 173 2.12 5.53 14.33
C VAL A 173 1.89 4.08 14.78
N ASP A 174 0.67 3.60 14.63
CA ASP A 174 0.27 2.24 15.03
C ASP A 174 0.47 1.23 13.90
N LEU A 175 0.27 1.69 12.67
CA LEU A 175 0.29 0.91 11.45
C LEU A 175 1.01 1.69 10.35
N ILE A 176 1.75 1.00 9.48
CA ILE A 176 2.29 1.58 8.24
C ILE A 176 1.80 0.73 7.07
N LEU A 177 1.15 1.36 6.10
CA LEU A 177 0.73 0.73 4.84
C LEU A 177 1.83 0.90 3.80
N VAL A 178 2.18 -0.20 3.12
CA VAL A 178 3.25 -0.23 2.10
C VAL A 178 2.76 -0.96 0.85
N PRO A 179 1.80 -0.39 0.11
CA PRO A 179 1.40 -0.97 -1.17
C PRO A 179 2.56 -0.98 -2.17
N ALA A 180 2.66 -2.03 -2.99
CA ALA A 180 3.81 -2.20 -3.87
C ALA A 180 3.52 -2.98 -5.16
N ALA A 181 4.41 -2.78 -6.17
CA ALA A 181 4.54 -3.57 -7.39
C ALA A 181 6.02 -3.92 -7.63
N PHE A 182 6.59 -4.70 -6.73
CA PHE A 182 8.01 -5.06 -6.73
C PHE A 182 8.37 -5.97 -7.91
N LEU A 183 9.52 -5.72 -8.52
CA LEU A 183 10.12 -6.65 -9.48
C LEU A 183 10.50 -7.95 -8.77
N VAL A 184 10.34 -9.10 -9.42
CA VAL A 184 10.65 -10.43 -8.86
C VAL A 184 12.07 -10.47 -8.27
N LYS A 185 13.09 -10.11 -9.05
CA LYS A 185 14.51 -10.14 -8.63
C LYS A 185 14.78 -9.35 -7.35
N THR A 186 14.22 -8.18 -7.21
CA THR A 186 14.41 -7.35 -6.01
C THR A 186 13.46 -7.73 -4.89
N GLY A 187 12.32 -8.30 -5.21
CA GLY A 187 11.37 -8.83 -4.24
C GLY A 187 11.95 -9.99 -3.47
N GLU A 188 12.46 -11.00 -4.17
CA GLU A 188 13.11 -12.18 -3.57
C GLU A 188 14.25 -11.80 -2.62
N ALA A 189 15.06 -10.82 -2.99
CA ALA A 189 16.23 -10.43 -2.21
C ALA A 189 15.92 -9.46 -1.05
N HIS A 190 14.93 -8.58 -1.18
CA HIS A 190 14.80 -7.42 -0.28
C HIS A 190 13.45 -7.29 0.42
N TRP A 191 12.34 -7.80 -0.15
CA TRP A 191 10.98 -7.47 0.28
C TRP A 191 10.74 -7.79 1.75
N ASN A 192 10.90 -9.03 2.14
CA ASN A 192 10.66 -9.50 3.50
C ASN A 192 11.59 -8.82 4.50
N ILE A 193 12.89 -8.74 4.17
CA ILE A 193 13.92 -8.16 5.06
C ILE A 193 13.61 -6.68 5.34
N LEU A 194 13.32 -5.90 4.30
CA LEU A 194 13.03 -4.47 4.46
C LEU A 194 11.76 -4.25 5.28
N LEU A 195 10.65 -4.91 4.95
CA LEU A 195 9.39 -4.71 5.66
C LEU A 195 9.48 -5.09 7.14
N ARG A 196 10.17 -6.20 7.47
CA ARG A 196 10.40 -6.58 8.86
C ARG A 196 11.28 -5.57 9.60
N ALA A 197 12.33 -5.06 8.94
CA ALA A 197 13.15 -3.99 9.51
C ALA A 197 12.29 -2.74 9.80
N ARG A 198 11.40 -2.34 8.87
CA ARG A 198 10.50 -1.19 9.06
C ARG A 198 9.55 -1.40 10.24
N ALA A 199 8.98 -2.59 10.40
CA ALA A 199 8.11 -2.90 11.53
C ALA A 199 8.86 -2.82 12.88
N ILE A 200 10.06 -3.41 12.94
CA ILE A 200 10.90 -3.45 14.16
C ILE A 200 11.36 -2.03 14.54
N GLU A 201 11.92 -1.27 13.60
CA GLU A 201 12.48 0.06 13.88
C GLU A 201 11.41 1.10 14.19
N SER A 202 10.20 0.98 13.62
CA SER A 202 9.08 1.88 13.91
C SER A 202 8.26 1.44 15.12
N GLN A 203 8.40 0.18 15.55
CA GLN A 203 7.55 -0.45 16.57
C GLN A 203 6.07 -0.31 16.26
N SER A 204 5.73 -0.56 14.99
CA SER A 204 4.40 -0.45 14.40
C SER A 204 4.10 -1.70 13.60
N TYR A 205 2.82 -1.99 13.38
CA TYR A 205 2.47 -2.96 12.35
C TYR A 205 2.90 -2.45 10.97
N VAL A 206 3.28 -3.37 10.08
CA VAL A 206 3.48 -3.09 8.66
C VAL A 206 2.58 -4.01 7.86
N VAL A 207 1.72 -3.43 7.02
CA VAL A 207 0.86 -4.17 6.10
C VAL A 207 1.18 -3.75 4.69
N ALA A 208 1.64 -4.69 3.90
CA ALA A 208 2.13 -4.47 2.56
C ALA A 208 1.31 -5.28 1.55
N SER A 209 0.43 -4.59 0.84
CA SER A 209 -0.36 -5.15 -0.27
C SER A 209 0.48 -5.10 -1.54
N ALA A 210 0.57 -6.20 -2.27
CA ALA A 210 1.45 -6.30 -3.42
C ALA A 210 0.73 -6.70 -4.71
N GLN A 211 1.22 -6.17 -5.84
CA GLN A 211 0.95 -6.75 -7.13
C GLN A 211 1.71 -8.07 -7.27
N GLY A 212 1.06 -9.14 -7.70
CA GLY A 212 1.67 -10.48 -7.76
C GLY A 212 1.28 -11.27 -8.99
N GLY A 213 2.26 -11.98 -9.57
CA GLY A 213 2.08 -12.87 -10.71
C GLY A 213 2.42 -12.24 -12.05
N THR A 214 1.91 -12.87 -13.11
CA THR A 214 2.13 -12.45 -14.49
C THR A 214 0.98 -11.58 -14.97
N HIS A 215 1.24 -10.30 -15.17
CA HIS A 215 0.31 -9.32 -15.72
C HIS A 215 0.33 -9.40 -17.24
N ARG A 216 -0.84 -9.65 -17.86
CA ARG A 216 -1.00 -9.74 -19.32
C ARG A 216 -1.97 -8.63 -19.75
N GLY A 217 -1.43 -7.59 -20.35
CA GLY A 217 -2.20 -6.42 -20.77
C GLY A 217 -3.08 -6.67 -21.99
N VAL A 218 -4.13 -5.89 -22.10
CA VAL A 218 -5.04 -5.92 -23.25
C VAL A 218 -4.35 -5.43 -24.55
N ARG A 219 -3.22 -4.72 -24.41
CA ARG A 219 -2.40 -4.22 -25.52
C ARG A 219 -1.18 -5.08 -25.80
N GLY A 220 -1.11 -6.29 -25.22
CA GLY A 220 -0.06 -7.27 -25.45
C GLY A 220 1.20 -7.11 -24.57
N GLY A 221 1.26 -6.10 -23.70
CA GLY A 221 2.33 -5.97 -22.70
C GLY A 221 2.29 -7.11 -21.68
N THR A 222 3.47 -7.52 -21.21
CA THR A 222 3.59 -8.54 -20.15
C THR A 222 4.63 -8.09 -19.13
N ARG A 223 4.30 -8.23 -17.84
CA ARG A 223 5.18 -7.93 -16.71
C ARG A 223 4.98 -8.94 -15.60
N GLU A 224 6.04 -9.24 -14.88
CA GLU A 224 5.96 -10.05 -13.66
C GLU A 224 6.27 -9.21 -12.43
N THR A 225 5.50 -9.44 -11.37
CA THR A 225 5.74 -8.83 -10.05
C THR A 225 5.79 -9.91 -8.99
N TYR A 226 6.51 -9.58 -7.90
CA TYR A 226 6.87 -10.54 -6.87
C TYR A 226 5.67 -11.05 -6.07
N GLY A 227 4.66 -10.21 -5.82
CA GLY A 227 3.56 -10.55 -4.92
C GLY A 227 3.98 -10.53 -3.46
N HIS A 228 3.64 -11.61 -2.75
CA HIS A 228 3.95 -11.75 -1.33
C HIS A 228 3.37 -10.62 -0.49
N SER A 229 2.05 -10.32 -0.69
CA SER A 229 1.33 -9.44 0.23
C SER A 229 1.48 -9.96 1.66
N ILE A 230 1.97 -9.14 2.58
CA ILE A 230 2.43 -9.58 3.90
C ILE A 230 2.00 -8.61 5.00
N SER A 231 1.67 -9.14 6.16
CA SER A 231 1.38 -8.39 7.38
C SER A 231 2.35 -8.78 8.47
N ILE A 232 2.94 -7.79 9.15
CA ILE A 232 4.03 -7.96 10.11
C ILE A 232 3.69 -7.21 11.39
N ASP A 233 3.94 -7.83 12.54
CA ASP A 233 3.72 -7.23 13.85
C ASP A 233 4.87 -6.29 14.27
N PRO A 234 4.72 -5.47 15.33
CA PRO A 234 5.75 -4.55 15.81
C PRO A 234 7.03 -5.24 16.32
N TRP A 235 7.01 -6.56 16.52
CA TRP A 235 8.19 -7.37 16.91
C TRP A 235 8.94 -7.92 15.70
N GLY A 236 8.33 -7.83 14.49
CA GLY A 236 8.87 -8.34 13.24
C GLY A 236 8.40 -9.76 12.89
N ASN A 237 7.40 -10.30 13.60
CA ASN A 237 6.80 -11.58 13.22
C ASN A 237 5.83 -11.40 12.06
N ILE A 238 5.82 -12.36 11.15
CA ILE A 238 4.86 -12.43 10.04
C ILE A 238 3.53 -12.96 10.60
N LEU A 239 2.46 -12.17 10.47
CA LEU A 239 1.11 -12.54 10.87
C LEU A 239 0.36 -13.28 9.77
N GLY A 240 0.68 -12.98 8.52
CA GLY A 240 0.12 -13.61 7.34
C GLY A 240 0.81 -13.15 6.08
N GLU A 241 0.91 -14.05 5.10
CA GLU A 241 1.55 -13.82 3.82
C GLU A 241 0.83 -14.58 2.72
N ILE A 242 0.70 -13.99 1.54
CA ILE A 242 0.19 -14.64 0.34
C ILE A 242 1.39 -15.13 -0.47
N THR A 243 1.71 -16.40 -0.37
CA THR A 243 2.85 -17.02 -1.07
C THR A 243 2.51 -17.49 -2.48
N GLN A 244 1.22 -17.57 -2.81
CA GLN A 244 0.77 -17.96 -4.15
C GLN A 244 0.83 -16.77 -5.12
N SER A 245 1.11 -17.09 -6.37
CA SER A 245 1.00 -16.13 -7.47
C SER A 245 -0.47 -15.81 -7.75
N GLY A 246 -0.75 -14.56 -8.14
CA GLY A 246 -2.08 -14.12 -8.54
C GLY A 246 -2.89 -13.47 -7.42
N PRO A 247 -4.17 -13.14 -7.69
CA PRO A 247 -5.02 -12.39 -6.77
C PRO A 247 -5.43 -13.20 -5.53
N GLY A 248 -5.45 -12.55 -4.37
CA GLY A 248 -5.86 -13.16 -3.10
C GLY A 248 -5.95 -12.13 -1.99
N PHE A 249 -6.22 -12.59 -0.79
CA PHE A 249 -6.20 -11.75 0.41
C PHE A 249 -5.83 -12.57 1.66
N VAL A 250 -5.36 -11.88 2.68
CA VAL A 250 -5.16 -12.41 4.03
C VAL A 250 -5.82 -11.47 5.03
N ILE A 251 -6.46 -12.06 6.04
CA ILE A 251 -7.13 -11.30 7.12
C ILE A 251 -6.26 -11.36 8.37
N ASN A 252 -6.03 -10.20 8.97
CA ASN A 252 -5.31 -10.09 10.23
C ASN A 252 -6.05 -9.20 11.21
N THR A 253 -5.97 -9.53 12.49
CA THR A 253 -6.41 -8.66 13.59
C THR A 253 -5.18 -8.03 14.23
N LEU A 254 -5.12 -6.72 14.20
CA LEU A 254 -4.05 -5.92 14.81
C LEU A 254 -4.50 -5.49 16.21
N SER A 255 -3.60 -5.53 17.20
CA SER A 255 -3.89 -5.21 18.61
C SER A 255 -3.01 -4.05 19.11
N ARG A 256 -3.64 -3.03 19.69
CA ARG A 256 -2.90 -1.94 20.36
C ARG A 256 -2.07 -2.45 21.54
N GLN A 257 -2.61 -3.43 22.27
CA GLN A 257 -1.89 -4.03 23.39
C GLN A 257 -0.53 -4.60 22.96
N GLN A 258 -0.46 -5.18 21.76
CA GLN A 258 0.81 -5.69 21.22
C GLN A 258 1.81 -4.55 20.98
N ILE A 259 1.36 -3.42 20.39
CA ILE A 259 2.20 -2.24 20.21
C ILE A 259 2.74 -1.73 21.54
N GLU A 260 1.85 -1.57 22.53
CA GLU A 260 2.20 -1.09 23.87
C GLU A 260 3.21 -2.00 24.57
N ASN A 261 3.01 -3.32 24.47
CA ASN A 261 3.92 -4.31 25.03
C ASN A 261 5.32 -4.21 24.44
N VAL A 262 5.42 -4.08 23.10
CA VAL A 262 6.70 -3.94 22.40
C VAL A 262 7.39 -2.63 22.80
N ARG A 263 6.68 -1.52 22.79
CA ARG A 263 7.20 -0.19 23.17
C ARG A 263 7.62 -0.11 24.62
N LYS A 264 6.95 -0.85 25.52
CA LYS A 264 7.32 -0.95 26.93
C LYS A 264 8.57 -1.79 27.15
N GLN A 265 8.71 -2.89 26.41
CA GLN A 265 9.89 -3.79 26.53
C GLN A 265 11.17 -3.14 25.97
N ILE A 266 11.05 -2.45 24.84
CA ILE A 266 12.17 -1.76 24.17
C ILE A 266 11.75 -0.31 23.89
N PRO A 267 11.95 0.60 24.85
CA PRO A 267 11.44 1.98 24.73
C PRO A 267 12.30 2.86 23.81
N MET A 268 12.39 2.49 22.53
CA MET A 268 13.24 3.13 21.53
C MET A 268 13.00 4.62 21.39
N LYS A 269 11.78 5.08 21.62
CA LYS A 269 11.43 6.52 21.58
C LYS A 269 12.37 7.36 22.44
N TYR A 270 12.71 6.88 23.64
CA TYR A 270 13.59 7.59 24.59
C TYR A 270 15.09 7.37 24.32
N HIS A 271 15.43 6.39 23.50
CA HIS A 271 16.81 6.04 23.17
C HIS A 271 17.32 6.69 21.87
N ARG A 272 16.41 7.20 21.03
CA ARG A 272 16.80 7.90 19.80
C ARG A 272 17.58 9.17 20.11
N ARG A 273 18.74 9.38 19.45
CA ARG A 273 19.63 10.52 19.68
C ARG A 273 19.76 11.44 18.47
N LEU A 274 19.67 10.89 17.26
CA LEU A 274 19.83 11.70 16.05
C LEU A 274 18.50 12.37 15.69
N PRO A 275 18.51 13.64 15.29
CA PRO A 275 17.33 14.27 14.68
C PRO A 275 16.99 13.52 13.37
N VAL A 276 15.72 13.52 13.00
CA VAL A 276 15.31 13.20 11.63
C VAL A 276 15.13 14.54 10.95
N GLY A 277 15.84 14.75 9.84
CA GLY A 277 15.85 15.98 9.08
C GLY A 277 14.49 16.40 8.56
#